data_b3d7bccc7ac68f437b1ed5075001bc2b
#
_entry.id   b3d7bccc7ac68f437b1ed5075001bc2b
#
_cell.length_a   1.000
_cell.length_b   1.000
_cell.length_c   1.000
_cell.angle_alpha   90.00
_cell.angle_beta   90.00
_cell.angle_gamma   90.00
#
_symmetry.space_group_name_H-M   'P 1'
#
loop_
_entity.id
_entity.type
_entity.pdbx_description
1 polymer ?
#
loop_
_entity_poly.entity_id
_entity_poly.type
_entity_poly.pdbx_seq_one_letter_code
_entity_poly.pdbx_strand_id
1 'polypeptide(L)'
;FSIEGNIGSGKSTIIKNIKNSFIKYKNFKIIYLQEPVDIWESIVDENNKNIIEHFYGDNVKYGFSFQMLAFISRNKLLNETIANNANENIVIITERSIFSDKNVFAKMLYKDKSINEIEYQIYNKWFNEYSNDKNKYHYIYVDTSAKKCCERVKKRSRKGETIPLVYLKKCQDYHDQWLHNEENI
;
A
#
# COMPACT_ATOMS: atom_id res chain seq x y z
N PHE A 1 -5.79 11.49 -5.11
CA PHE A 1 -5.26 10.55 -6.12
C PHE A 1 -4.42 9.47 -5.42
N SER A 2 -4.60 8.22 -5.82
CA SER A 2 -3.75 7.14 -5.34
C SER A 2 -2.97 6.52 -6.49
N ILE A 3 -1.64 6.43 -6.34
CA ILE A 3 -0.78 5.79 -7.32
C ILE A 3 -0.67 4.31 -6.94
N GLU A 4 -1.33 3.47 -7.70
CA GLU A 4 -1.47 2.04 -7.48
C GLU A 4 -0.51 1.23 -8.35
N GLY A 5 -0.29 -0.02 -8.00
CA GLY A 5 0.54 -0.95 -8.78
C GLY A 5 1.41 -1.85 -7.95
N ASN A 6 2.04 -2.80 -8.60
CA ASN A 6 2.80 -3.88 -7.98
C ASN A 6 4.00 -3.38 -7.15
N ILE A 7 4.53 -4.23 -6.28
CA ILE A 7 5.78 -3.98 -5.57
C ILE A 7 6.90 -3.90 -6.62
N GLY A 8 7.69 -2.80 -6.59
CA GLY A 8 8.73 -2.56 -7.60
C GLY A 8 8.23 -1.99 -8.94
N SER A 9 6.93 -1.61 -9.07
CA SER A 9 6.41 -1.03 -10.32
C SER A 9 6.98 0.36 -10.66
N GLY A 10 7.49 1.09 -9.66
CA GLY A 10 8.10 2.42 -9.85
C GLY A 10 7.26 3.58 -9.29
N LYS A 11 6.22 3.30 -8.51
CA LYS A 11 5.35 4.31 -7.88
C LYS A 11 6.10 5.39 -7.13
N SER A 12 6.99 5.01 -6.20
CA SER A 12 7.80 5.96 -5.41
C SER A 12 8.67 6.87 -6.30
N THR A 13 9.16 6.36 -7.43
CA THR A 13 9.93 7.14 -8.41
C THR A 13 9.03 8.16 -9.11
N ILE A 14 7.83 7.75 -9.51
CA ILE A 14 6.83 8.64 -10.13
C ILE A 14 6.46 9.75 -9.14
N ILE A 15 6.13 9.41 -7.90
CA ILE A 15 5.79 10.38 -6.85
C ILE A 15 6.93 11.38 -6.64
N LYS A 16 8.17 10.89 -6.54
CA LYS A 16 9.35 11.75 -6.38
C LYS A 16 9.51 12.73 -7.54
N ASN A 17 9.33 12.26 -8.77
CA ASN A 17 9.44 13.10 -9.96
C ASN A 17 8.32 14.14 -10.02
N ILE A 18 7.08 13.75 -9.76
CA ILE A 18 5.93 14.67 -9.73
C ILE A 18 6.11 15.71 -8.61
N LYS A 19 6.52 15.30 -7.43
CA LYS A 19 6.75 16.19 -6.29
C LYS A 19 7.76 17.30 -6.60
N ASN A 20 8.79 17.00 -7.36
CA ASN A 20 9.79 18.00 -7.76
C ASN A 20 9.23 19.02 -8.77
N SER A 21 8.18 18.67 -9.50
CA SER A 21 7.59 19.50 -10.56
C SER A 21 6.33 20.26 -10.12
N PHE A 22 5.57 19.70 -9.17
CA PHE A 22 4.26 20.21 -8.80
C PHE A 22 4.10 20.27 -7.27
N ILE A 23 4.31 21.47 -6.69
CA ILE A 23 4.06 21.74 -5.27
C ILE A 23 2.68 22.35 -5.08
N LYS A 24 2.19 23.07 -6.08
CA LYS A 24 0.90 23.77 -6.08
C LYS A 24 0.29 23.75 -7.46
N TYR A 25 -1.02 23.63 -7.54
CA TYR A 25 -1.78 23.76 -8.77
C TYR A 25 -2.97 24.70 -8.56
N LYS A 26 -2.99 25.85 -9.24
CA LYS A 26 -3.98 26.93 -9.03
C LYS A 26 -4.01 27.32 -7.53
N ASN A 27 -5.18 27.20 -6.90
CA ASN A 27 -5.41 27.47 -5.48
C ASN A 27 -5.32 26.24 -4.58
N PHE A 28 -4.88 25.09 -5.12
CA PHE A 28 -4.73 23.85 -4.37
C PHE A 28 -3.26 23.64 -3.96
N LYS A 29 -3.04 23.32 -2.69
CA LYS A 29 -1.79 22.79 -2.16
C LYS A 29 -1.73 21.29 -2.46
N ILE A 30 -0.62 20.79 -3.01
CA ILE A 30 -0.45 19.38 -3.30
C ILE A 30 0.38 18.73 -2.19
N ILE A 31 -0.17 17.69 -1.58
CA ILE A 31 0.47 16.96 -0.50
C ILE A 31 0.75 15.53 -0.99
N TYR A 32 1.98 15.07 -0.80
CA TYR A 32 2.45 13.76 -1.22
C TYR A 32 2.66 12.86 -0.01
N LEU A 33 1.96 11.73 0.03
CA LEU A 33 2.08 10.73 1.09
C LEU A 33 2.72 9.46 0.53
N GLN A 34 3.88 9.12 1.05
CA GLN A 34 4.54 7.84 0.77
C GLN A 34 4.03 6.75 1.70
N GLU A 35 4.31 5.50 1.37
CA GLU A 35 4.06 4.39 2.28
C GLU A 35 4.80 4.61 3.60
N PRO A 36 4.15 4.38 4.76
CA PRO A 36 4.76 4.59 6.08
C PRO A 36 5.72 3.45 6.45
N VAL A 37 6.70 3.18 5.57
CA VAL A 37 7.66 2.08 5.72
C VAL A 37 8.51 2.25 6.98
N ASP A 38 8.85 3.48 7.34
CA ASP A 38 9.62 3.79 8.55
C ASP A 38 8.90 3.30 9.82
N ILE A 39 7.56 3.41 9.86
CA ILE A 39 6.73 2.88 10.95
C ILE A 39 6.84 1.35 10.98
N TRP A 40 6.78 0.70 9.82
CA TRP A 40 6.87 -0.76 9.75
C TRP A 40 8.26 -1.27 10.13
N GLU A 41 9.31 -0.60 9.67
CA GLU A 41 10.70 -0.94 9.99
C GLU A 41 11.06 -0.67 11.46
N SER A 42 10.33 0.23 12.16
CA SER A 42 10.55 0.51 13.57
C SER A 42 10.02 -0.58 14.52
N ILE A 43 9.15 -1.46 14.04
CA ILE A 43 8.61 -2.58 14.83
C ILE A 43 9.56 -3.77 14.69
N VAL A 44 10.39 -3.97 15.71
CA VAL A 44 11.45 -4.96 15.71
C VAL A 44 11.30 -5.94 16.88
N ASP A 45 11.80 -7.15 16.70
CA ASP A 45 11.94 -8.14 17.79
C ASP A 45 13.25 -7.93 18.59
N GLU A 46 13.50 -8.80 19.56
CA GLU A 46 14.72 -8.81 20.38
C GLU A 46 16.02 -8.97 19.58
N ASN A 47 15.95 -9.51 18.37
CA ASN A 47 17.07 -9.71 17.46
C ASN A 47 17.19 -8.57 16.41
N ASN A 48 16.46 -7.45 16.59
CA ASN A 48 16.39 -6.34 15.64
C ASN A 48 15.90 -6.74 14.24
N LYS A 49 15.07 -7.78 14.15
CA LYS A 49 14.41 -8.19 12.93
C LYS A 49 13.04 -7.52 12.86
N ASN A 50 12.80 -6.73 11.81
CA ASN A 50 11.57 -5.96 11.70
C ASN A 50 10.39 -6.79 11.16
N ILE A 51 9.18 -6.21 11.26
CA ILE A 51 7.93 -6.89 10.84
C ILE A 51 7.92 -7.24 9.35
N ILE A 52 8.59 -6.48 8.48
CA ILE A 52 8.66 -6.77 7.04
C ILE A 52 9.50 -8.03 6.82
N GLU A 53 10.65 -8.15 7.52
CA GLU A 53 11.50 -9.34 7.48
C GLU A 53 10.76 -10.58 8.00
N HIS A 54 9.99 -10.42 9.07
CA HIS A 54 9.14 -11.49 9.61
C HIS A 54 8.05 -11.90 8.64
N PHE A 55 7.37 -10.95 8.03
CA PHE A 55 6.29 -11.19 7.07
C PHE A 55 6.79 -11.96 5.83
N TYR A 56 7.90 -11.55 5.23
CA TYR A 56 8.44 -12.28 4.08
C TYR A 56 9.07 -13.62 4.45
N GLY A 57 9.50 -13.79 5.69
CA GLY A 57 10.02 -15.07 6.21
C GLY A 57 8.93 -16.09 6.54
N ASP A 58 7.79 -15.63 7.09
CA ASP A 58 6.66 -16.46 7.51
C ASP A 58 5.36 -15.65 7.42
N ASN A 59 4.75 -15.63 6.24
CA ASN A 59 3.53 -14.88 6.01
C ASN A 59 2.27 -15.53 6.62
N VAL A 60 2.33 -16.80 7.01
CA VAL A 60 1.24 -17.46 7.75
C VAL A 60 1.15 -16.93 9.16
N LYS A 61 2.29 -16.75 9.82
CA LYS A 61 2.35 -16.24 11.20
C LYS A 61 2.13 -14.73 11.26
N TYR A 62 2.69 -13.97 10.32
CA TYR A 62 2.75 -12.51 10.41
C TYR A 62 1.86 -11.77 9.39
N GLY A 63 1.15 -12.50 8.53
CA GLY A 63 0.33 -11.91 7.47
C GLY A 63 -0.77 -11.01 8.00
N PHE A 64 -1.56 -11.50 8.95
CA PHE A 64 -2.63 -10.71 9.57
C PHE A 64 -2.09 -9.48 10.29
N SER A 65 -1.09 -9.66 11.14
CA SER A 65 -0.50 -8.55 11.92
C SER A 65 0.08 -7.47 11.02
N PHE A 66 0.78 -7.87 9.94
CA PHE A 66 1.35 -6.91 9.00
C PHE A 66 0.27 -6.19 8.19
N GLN A 67 -0.78 -6.88 7.75
CA GLN A 67 -1.88 -6.22 7.00
C GLN A 67 -2.67 -5.25 7.88
N MET A 68 -2.91 -5.58 9.15
CA MET A 68 -3.51 -4.65 10.10
C MET A 68 -2.64 -3.42 10.31
N LEU A 69 -1.33 -3.59 10.50
CA LEU A 69 -0.38 -2.49 10.64
C LEU A 69 -0.34 -1.59 9.40
N ALA A 70 -0.28 -2.19 8.20
CA ALA A 70 -0.26 -1.45 6.94
C ALA A 70 -1.53 -0.60 6.76
N PHE A 71 -2.70 -1.20 6.97
CA PHE A 71 -3.98 -0.50 6.90
C PHE A 71 -4.07 0.65 7.92
N ILE A 72 -3.81 0.37 9.21
CA ILE A 72 -3.97 1.35 10.28
C ILE A 72 -3.00 2.53 10.10
N SER A 73 -1.73 2.25 9.82
CA SER A 73 -0.71 3.29 9.67
C SER A 73 -0.97 4.19 8.45
N ARG A 74 -1.40 3.60 7.32
CA ARG A 74 -1.76 4.34 6.11
C ARG A 74 -3.01 5.21 6.34
N ASN A 75 -4.05 4.63 6.96
CA ASN A 75 -5.28 5.34 7.26
C ASN A 75 -5.05 6.50 8.25
N LYS A 76 -4.24 6.27 9.28
CA LYS A 76 -3.83 7.31 10.23
C LYS A 76 -3.14 8.46 9.52
N LEU A 77 -2.12 8.18 8.70
CA LEU A 77 -1.36 9.19 7.96
C LEU A 77 -2.27 10.05 7.07
N LEU A 78 -3.22 9.43 6.37
CA LEU A 78 -4.18 10.14 5.54
C LEU A 78 -5.11 11.03 6.37
N ASN A 79 -5.69 10.51 7.44
CA ASN A 79 -6.63 11.23 8.28
C ASN A 79 -5.97 12.41 9.02
N GLU A 80 -4.75 12.23 9.55
CA GLU A 80 -3.96 13.31 10.15
C GLU A 80 -3.64 14.40 9.12
N THR A 81 -3.30 14.01 7.90
CA THR A 81 -3.03 14.96 6.81
C THR A 81 -4.27 15.79 6.47
N ILE A 82 -5.44 15.16 6.37
CA ILE A 82 -6.70 15.86 6.12
C ILE A 82 -7.04 16.80 7.28
N ALA A 83 -6.95 16.33 8.51
CA ALA A 83 -7.25 17.12 9.70
C ALA A 83 -6.34 18.35 9.84
N ASN A 84 -5.04 18.18 9.61
CA ASN A 84 -4.05 19.25 9.71
C ASN A 84 -4.17 20.31 8.59
N ASN A 85 -4.95 20.04 7.54
CA ASN A 85 -5.16 20.97 6.43
C ASN A 85 -6.66 21.27 6.19
N ALA A 86 -7.49 21.16 7.22
CA ALA A 86 -8.96 21.29 7.12
C ALA A 86 -9.43 22.64 6.54
N ASN A 87 -8.64 23.70 6.68
CA ASN A 87 -8.95 25.04 6.18
C ASN A 87 -8.26 25.38 4.84
N GLU A 88 -7.60 24.42 4.21
CA GLU A 88 -6.89 24.61 2.96
C GLU A 88 -7.55 23.83 1.82
N ASN A 89 -7.46 24.37 0.60
CA ASN A 89 -7.78 23.58 -0.59
C ASN A 89 -6.58 22.66 -0.87
N ILE A 90 -6.75 21.36 -0.65
CA ILE A 90 -5.69 20.38 -0.83
C ILE A 90 -6.02 19.33 -1.89
N VAL A 91 -4.99 18.87 -2.56
CA VAL A 91 -4.98 17.63 -3.35
C VAL A 91 -3.95 16.70 -2.70
N ILE A 92 -4.37 15.51 -2.32
CA ILE A 92 -3.49 14.50 -1.73
C ILE A 92 -3.15 13.47 -2.81
N ILE A 93 -1.87 13.19 -2.99
CA ILE A 93 -1.35 12.13 -3.86
C ILE A 93 -0.65 11.10 -2.98
N THR A 94 -1.18 9.88 -2.94
CA THR A 94 -0.67 8.80 -2.06
C THR A 94 0.08 7.73 -2.86
N GLU A 95 1.09 7.13 -2.26
CA GLU A 95 1.61 5.85 -2.70
C GLU A 95 0.75 4.74 -2.12
N ARG A 96 -0.10 4.16 -2.94
CA ARG A 96 -1.21 3.25 -2.60
C ARG A 96 -2.27 3.89 -1.71
N SER A 97 -3.41 3.24 -1.68
CA SER A 97 -4.54 3.52 -0.80
C SER A 97 -4.77 2.36 0.18
N ILE A 98 -5.63 2.57 1.16
CA ILE A 98 -6.13 1.49 2.02
C ILE A 98 -6.87 0.42 1.21
N PHE A 99 -7.38 0.76 0.02
CA PHE A 99 -8.04 -0.18 -0.88
C PHE A 99 -7.08 -1.17 -1.53
N SER A 100 -5.80 -0.78 -1.76
CA SER A 100 -4.76 -1.76 -2.15
C SER A 100 -4.54 -2.80 -1.05
N ASP A 101 -4.50 -2.35 0.21
CA ASP A 101 -4.32 -3.27 1.35
C ASP A 101 -5.46 -4.30 1.38
N LYS A 102 -6.71 -3.86 1.17
CA LYS A 102 -7.90 -4.74 1.16
C LYS A 102 -8.00 -5.61 -0.09
N ASN A 103 -8.01 -4.97 -1.28
CA ASN A 103 -8.38 -5.63 -2.53
C ASN A 103 -7.25 -6.48 -3.13
N VAL A 104 -6.01 -6.16 -2.79
CA VAL A 104 -4.83 -6.89 -3.27
C VAL A 104 -4.26 -7.75 -2.15
N PHE A 105 -3.66 -7.13 -1.14
CA PHE A 105 -2.80 -7.85 -0.21
C PHE A 105 -3.57 -8.73 0.78
N ALA A 106 -4.51 -8.19 1.54
CA ALA A 106 -5.28 -8.97 2.51
C ALA A 106 -6.12 -10.04 1.82
N LYS A 107 -6.78 -9.70 0.69
CA LYS A 107 -7.56 -10.66 -0.10
C LYS A 107 -6.70 -11.79 -0.65
N MET A 108 -5.51 -11.49 -1.19
CA MET A 108 -4.57 -12.48 -1.70
C MET A 108 -4.08 -13.41 -0.59
N LEU A 109 -3.65 -12.87 0.55
CA LEU A 109 -3.17 -13.67 1.69
C LEU A 109 -4.27 -14.55 2.29
N TYR A 110 -5.51 -14.08 2.32
CA TYR A 110 -6.65 -14.90 2.70
C TYR A 110 -6.89 -16.06 1.72
N LYS A 111 -6.85 -15.80 0.41
CA LYS A 111 -7.01 -16.84 -0.62
C LYS A 111 -5.87 -17.86 -0.59
N ASP A 112 -4.65 -17.42 -0.28
CA ASP A 112 -3.47 -18.28 -0.11
C ASP A 112 -3.44 -19.01 1.26
N LYS A 113 -4.44 -18.82 2.13
CA LYS A 113 -4.52 -19.40 3.49
C LYS A 113 -3.42 -18.90 4.44
N SER A 114 -2.75 -17.81 4.12
CA SER A 114 -1.81 -17.13 5.03
C SER A 114 -2.52 -16.27 6.07
N ILE A 115 -3.74 -15.83 5.79
CA ILE A 115 -4.69 -15.24 6.73
C ILE A 115 -5.87 -16.19 6.82
N ASN A 116 -6.27 -16.60 8.03
CA ASN A 116 -7.40 -17.49 8.23
C ASN A 116 -8.75 -16.73 8.17
N GLU A 117 -9.86 -17.47 8.20
CA GLU A 117 -11.21 -16.91 8.07
C GLU A 117 -11.54 -15.90 9.17
N ILE A 118 -11.18 -16.18 10.42
CA ILE A 118 -11.47 -15.28 11.56
C ILE A 118 -10.64 -14.00 11.45
N GLU A 119 -9.35 -14.11 11.13
CA GLU A 119 -8.47 -12.97 10.93
C GLU A 119 -8.95 -12.07 9.79
N TYR A 120 -9.41 -12.67 8.68
CA TYR A 120 -9.93 -11.93 7.54
C TYR A 120 -11.25 -11.21 7.85
N GLN A 121 -12.11 -11.83 8.66
CA GLN A 121 -13.33 -11.18 9.17
C GLN A 121 -13.00 -10.01 10.08
N ILE A 122 -12.02 -10.16 10.99
CA ILE A 122 -11.55 -9.07 11.86
C ILE A 122 -10.99 -7.93 11.01
N TYR A 123 -10.13 -8.23 10.02
CA TYR A 123 -9.59 -7.24 9.10
C TYR A 123 -10.71 -6.44 8.41
N ASN A 124 -11.68 -7.13 7.81
CA ASN A 124 -12.79 -6.47 7.11
C ASN A 124 -13.68 -5.66 8.04
N LYS A 125 -13.91 -6.12 9.27
CA LYS A 125 -14.67 -5.36 10.27
C LYS A 125 -14.00 -4.02 10.56
N TRP A 126 -12.72 -4.03 10.86
CA TRP A 126 -11.99 -2.78 11.15
C TRP A 126 -11.79 -1.91 9.91
N PHE A 127 -11.59 -2.52 8.75
CA PHE A 127 -11.56 -1.77 7.50
C PHE A 127 -12.86 -1.00 7.29
N ASN A 128 -14.01 -1.65 7.41
CA ASN A 128 -15.31 -1.03 7.20
C ASN A 128 -15.65 0.04 8.26
N GLU A 129 -15.17 -0.14 9.50
CA GLU A 129 -15.36 0.82 10.58
C GLU A 129 -14.55 2.11 10.38
N TYR A 130 -13.31 1.98 9.94
CA TYR A 130 -12.37 3.10 9.88
C TYR A 130 -12.09 3.61 8.47
N SER A 131 -12.54 2.92 7.42
CA SER A 131 -12.45 3.46 6.06
C SER A 131 -13.44 4.61 5.91
N ASN A 132 -12.95 5.78 5.56
CA ASN A 132 -13.81 6.94 5.34
C ASN A 132 -14.29 6.95 3.89
N ASP A 133 -15.53 6.44 3.65
CA ASP A 133 -16.15 6.40 2.31
C ASP A 133 -16.45 7.80 1.73
N LYS A 134 -16.29 8.87 2.53
CA LYS A 134 -16.48 10.26 2.05
C LYS A 134 -15.35 10.73 1.15
N ASN A 135 -14.20 10.09 1.20
CA ASN A 135 -13.07 10.44 0.34
C ASN A 135 -13.26 9.81 -1.04
N LYS A 136 -13.36 10.64 -2.08
CA LYS A 136 -13.29 10.14 -3.45
C LYS A 136 -11.85 9.84 -3.83
N TYR A 137 -11.58 8.60 -4.21
CA TYR A 137 -10.29 8.18 -4.74
C TYR A 137 -10.32 8.20 -6.26
N HIS A 138 -9.23 8.71 -6.85
CA HIS A 138 -8.92 8.55 -8.27
C HIS A 138 -7.64 7.73 -8.34
N TYR A 139 -7.69 6.60 -9.03
CA TYR A 139 -6.57 5.68 -9.11
C TYR A 139 -5.73 5.95 -10.36
N ILE A 140 -4.42 5.94 -10.20
CA ILE A 140 -3.45 5.96 -11.29
C ILE A 140 -2.71 4.63 -11.23
N TYR A 141 -3.00 3.73 -12.15
CA TYR A 141 -2.41 2.40 -12.17
C TYR A 141 -1.06 2.42 -12.92
N VAL A 142 0.01 2.09 -12.20
CA VAL A 142 1.34 1.91 -12.78
C VAL A 142 1.48 0.45 -13.20
N ASP A 143 1.00 0.17 -14.39
CA ASP A 143 1.07 -1.17 -14.99
C ASP A 143 2.52 -1.49 -15.37
N THR A 144 3.11 -2.39 -14.62
CA THR A 144 4.47 -2.89 -14.82
C THR A 144 4.48 -4.39 -14.60
N SER A 145 4.95 -5.13 -15.61
CA SER A 145 4.98 -6.60 -15.55
C SER A 145 5.68 -7.12 -14.29
N ALA A 146 5.16 -8.22 -13.72
CA ALA A 146 5.73 -8.85 -12.52
C ALA A 146 7.22 -9.21 -12.69
N LYS A 147 7.65 -9.59 -13.91
CA LYS A 147 9.07 -9.85 -14.22
C LYS A 147 9.93 -8.60 -14.01
N LYS A 148 9.51 -7.46 -14.56
CA LYS A 148 10.20 -6.17 -14.40
C LYS A 148 10.21 -5.70 -12.95
N CYS A 149 9.09 -5.89 -12.26
CA CYS A 149 8.99 -5.63 -10.82
C CYS A 149 9.99 -6.46 -10.02
N CYS A 150 10.12 -7.77 -10.32
CA CYS A 150 11.08 -8.66 -9.67
C CYS A 150 12.53 -8.21 -9.87
N GLU A 151 12.89 -7.81 -11.09
CA GLU A 151 14.23 -7.26 -11.40
C GLU A 151 14.52 -6.01 -10.54
N ARG A 152 13.55 -5.10 -10.44
CA ARG A 152 13.69 -3.85 -9.68
C ARG A 152 13.75 -4.09 -8.17
N VAL A 153 12.96 -5.02 -7.63
CA VAL A 153 13.00 -5.42 -6.21
C VAL A 153 14.37 -5.98 -5.86
N LYS A 154 14.90 -6.90 -6.67
CA LYS A 154 16.26 -7.46 -6.49
C LYS A 154 17.34 -6.37 -6.52
N LYS A 155 17.23 -5.41 -7.47
CA LYS A 155 18.20 -4.31 -7.59
C LYS A 155 18.13 -3.35 -6.40
N ARG A 156 16.92 -3.14 -5.83
CA ARG A 156 16.70 -2.26 -4.66
C ARG A 156 17.33 -2.83 -3.40
N SER A 157 17.35 -4.16 -3.25
CA SER A 157 17.97 -4.91 -2.14
C SER A 157 17.57 -4.40 -0.74
N ARG A 158 16.27 -4.10 -0.52
CA ARG A 158 15.79 -3.74 0.81
C ARG A 158 15.95 -4.93 1.75
N LYS A 159 16.45 -4.67 2.97
CA LYS A 159 16.67 -5.71 3.99
C LYS A 159 15.39 -6.52 4.22
N GLY A 160 15.50 -7.85 4.16
CA GLY A 160 14.39 -8.78 4.38
C GLY A 160 13.36 -8.90 3.25
N GLU A 161 13.45 -8.08 2.20
CA GLU A 161 12.49 -8.09 1.10
C GLU A 161 12.86 -9.17 0.05
N THR A 162 12.64 -10.44 0.41
CA THR A 162 12.83 -11.56 -0.51
C THR A 162 11.50 -11.94 -1.13
N ILE A 163 11.13 -11.30 -2.26
CA ILE A 163 9.84 -11.48 -2.91
C ILE A 163 9.98 -12.38 -4.15
N PRO A 164 9.39 -13.59 -4.13
CA PRO A 164 9.41 -14.48 -5.28
C PRO A 164 8.61 -13.92 -6.46
N LEU A 165 9.01 -14.25 -7.69
CA LEU A 165 8.28 -13.84 -8.88
C LEU A 165 6.82 -14.32 -8.87
N VAL A 166 6.54 -15.49 -8.31
CA VAL A 166 5.18 -16.03 -8.21
C VAL A 166 4.29 -15.14 -7.34
N TYR A 167 4.81 -14.58 -6.25
CA TYR A 167 4.09 -13.63 -5.40
C TYR A 167 3.77 -12.34 -6.17
N LEU A 168 4.75 -11.80 -6.90
CA LEU A 168 4.55 -10.59 -7.71
C LEU A 168 3.56 -10.80 -8.86
N LYS A 169 3.51 -12.01 -9.46
CA LYS A 169 2.48 -12.34 -10.44
C LYS A 169 1.08 -12.30 -9.81
N LYS A 170 0.90 -12.92 -8.65
CA LYS A 170 -0.38 -12.84 -7.93
C LYS A 170 -0.76 -11.41 -7.58
N CYS A 171 0.19 -10.61 -7.07
CA CYS A 171 -0.07 -9.19 -6.82
C CYS A 171 -0.53 -8.45 -8.08
N GLN A 172 0.07 -8.73 -9.24
CA GLN A 172 -0.36 -8.15 -10.51
C GLN A 172 -1.79 -8.57 -10.84
N ASP A 173 -2.10 -9.87 -10.81
CA ASP A 173 -3.44 -10.40 -11.11
C ASP A 173 -4.52 -9.76 -10.22
N TYR A 174 -4.24 -9.54 -8.92
CA TYR A 174 -5.18 -8.89 -8.01
C TYR A 174 -5.34 -7.38 -8.28
N HIS A 175 -4.28 -6.68 -8.68
CA HIS A 175 -4.39 -5.28 -9.13
C HIS A 175 -5.23 -5.18 -10.39
N ASP A 176 -4.97 -6.04 -11.38
CA ASP A 176 -5.69 -6.06 -12.66
C ASP A 176 -7.18 -6.36 -12.43
N GLN A 177 -7.50 -7.36 -11.60
CA GLN A 177 -8.89 -7.68 -11.25
C GLN A 177 -9.59 -6.53 -10.54
N TRP A 178 -8.90 -5.79 -9.69
CA TRP A 178 -9.49 -4.67 -8.97
C TRP A 178 -9.64 -3.45 -9.87
N LEU A 179 -8.56 -3.00 -10.49
CA LEU A 179 -8.51 -1.69 -11.15
C LEU A 179 -9.14 -1.69 -12.55
N HIS A 180 -9.11 -2.81 -13.29
CA HIS A 180 -9.79 -2.90 -14.58
C HIS A 180 -11.31 -3.08 -14.48
N ASN A 181 -11.84 -3.48 -13.30
CA ASN A 181 -13.28 -3.62 -13.08
C ASN A 181 -13.92 -2.41 -12.40
N GLU A 182 -13.15 -1.39 -12.04
CA GLU A 182 -13.69 -0.14 -11.49
C GLU A 182 -14.03 0.83 -12.63
N GLU A 183 -15.29 1.23 -12.73
CA GLU A 183 -15.80 2.19 -13.76
C GLU A 183 -15.25 3.62 -13.61
N ASN A 184 -14.26 3.85 -12.74
CA ASN A 184 -13.73 5.18 -12.36
C ASN A 184 -12.20 5.27 -12.43
N ILE A 185 -11.58 4.71 -13.46
CA ILE A 185 -10.16 4.94 -13.75
C ILE A 185 -9.99 6.12 -14.70
#